data_7e52a0a6ca0fddd4ee69e567d14da574
#
_entry.id   7e52a0a6ca0fddd4ee69e567d14da574
#
_cell.length_a   1.000
_cell.length_b   1.000
_cell.length_c   1.000
_cell.angle_alpha   90.00
_cell.angle_beta   90.00
_cell.angle_gamma   90.00
#
_symmetry.space_group_name_H-M   'P 1'
#
loop_
_entity.id
_entity.type
_entity.pdbx_description
1 polymer ?
#
loop_
_entity_poly.entity_id
_entity_poly.type
_entity_poly.pdbx_seq_one_letter_code
_entity_poly.pdbx_strand_id
1 'polypeptide(L)'
;GGAEKAAAMQSIMLTKLGYQVHIVLISNIIVFNYKGIIYNLGELKDKNNTFIGKIKRTFLFRKYLKDNKFDAIIDNRLRSNGLLNEIGICKYVYRNFKVLYVVHSASYKEEILKSTYLKKWLLSKAFKIITVSEGLRVFLKQFYNNNTLVCIENAVEVEAINYVTNQPFEIPYKYILFCGRFDEKCKNIKLLINAYSNSKIYNTGVKLLLLGEGDDREMYEELVANLNIAKYVEFKPFTINPYVYMKHAIATVLTSFYEGFPLVLVESLACGTPVIAINCETGPSEIIVNNVNGLLLETYNEDELSFALQKITNEKDTLNKFKANAVESIQKFNFTSISEKWKNILENH
;
A
#
# COMPACT_ATOMS: atom_id res chain seq x y z
N GLY A 1 6.32 -3.61 -3.42
CA GLY A 1 4.94 -3.06 -3.42
C GLY A 1 4.50 -2.52 -2.08
N GLY A 2 3.22 -2.10 -1.97
CA GLY A 2 2.70 -1.46 -0.74
C GLY A 2 2.79 -2.31 0.52
N ALA A 3 2.51 -3.60 0.43
CA ALA A 3 2.61 -4.53 1.57
C ALA A 3 4.05 -4.68 2.08
N GLU A 4 5.03 -4.73 1.19
CA GLU A 4 6.45 -4.80 1.55
C GLU A 4 6.91 -3.50 2.24
N LYS A 5 6.47 -2.34 1.70
CA LYS A 5 6.73 -1.05 2.33
C LYS A 5 6.11 -0.97 3.72
N ALA A 6 4.85 -1.40 3.87
CA ALA A 6 4.17 -1.46 5.16
C ALA A 6 4.92 -2.36 6.16
N ALA A 7 5.39 -3.54 5.74
CA ALA A 7 6.18 -4.43 6.59
C ALA A 7 7.53 -3.82 7.01
N ALA A 8 8.20 -3.09 6.10
CA ALA A 8 9.44 -2.37 6.43
C ALA A 8 9.19 -1.25 7.47
N MET A 9 8.17 -0.43 7.26
CA MET A 9 7.76 0.61 8.21
C MET A 9 7.38 0.01 9.57
N GLN A 10 6.65 -1.11 9.58
CA GLN A 10 6.31 -1.86 10.79
C GLN A 10 7.57 -2.32 11.54
N SER A 11 8.59 -2.83 10.82
CA SER A 11 9.85 -3.26 11.46
C SER A 11 10.59 -2.10 12.14
N ILE A 12 10.61 -0.92 11.50
CA ILE A 12 11.20 0.30 12.06
C ILE A 12 10.44 0.74 13.31
N MET A 13 9.12 0.77 13.23
CA MET A 13 8.23 1.18 14.31
C MET A 13 8.37 0.26 15.54
N LEU A 14 8.29 -1.05 15.36
CA LEU A 14 8.44 -2.01 16.45
C LEU A 14 9.83 -1.96 17.09
N THR A 15 10.89 -1.75 16.29
CA THR A 15 12.25 -1.57 16.83
C THR A 15 12.35 -0.28 17.67
N LYS A 16 11.71 0.83 17.25
CA LYS A 16 11.65 2.07 18.03
C LYS A 16 10.90 1.91 19.35
N LEU A 17 9.92 1.01 19.41
CA LEU A 17 9.21 0.64 20.64
C LEU A 17 10.04 -0.27 21.58
N GLY A 18 11.23 -0.69 21.18
CA GLY A 18 12.13 -1.52 21.99
C GLY A 18 11.96 -3.04 21.78
N TYR A 19 11.13 -3.49 20.83
CA TYR A 19 11.02 -4.91 20.50
C TYR A 19 12.25 -5.41 19.76
N GLN A 20 12.67 -6.65 20.05
CA GLN A 20 13.65 -7.35 19.25
C GLN A 20 12.97 -7.92 17.98
N VAL A 21 13.19 -7.27 16.85
CA VAL A 21 12.52 -7.59 15.59
C VAL A 21 13.40 -8.49 14.74
N HIS A 22 12.82 -9.60 14.26
CA HIS A 22 13.44 -10.47 13.25
C HIS A 22 12.59 -10.47 11.99
N ILE A 23 13.20 -10.29 10.83
CA ILE A 23 12.54 -10.25 9.53
C ILE A 23 12.89 -11.51 8.77
N VAL A 24 11.89 -12.33 8.46
CA VAL A 24 12.07 -13.52 7.63
C VAL A 24 11.64 -13.21 6.19
N LEU A 25 12.60 -13.18 5.28
CA LEU A 25 12.37 -12.93 3.85
C LEU A 25 12.22 -14.26 3.10
N ILE A 26 11.16 -14.38 2.29
CA ILE A 26 10.89 -15.53 1.43
C ILE A 26 11.34 -15.31 -0.02
N SER A 27 11.68 -14.09 -0.37
CA SER A 27 12.30 -13.66 -1.64
C SER A 27 13.58 -12.91 -1.35
N ASN A 28 14.60 -13.08 -2.21
CA ASN A 28 15.90 -12.43 -2.04
C ASN A 28 15.94 -10.98 -2.57
N ILE A 29 14.78 -10.41 -2.87
CA ILE A 29 14.66 -9.02 -3.34
C ILE A 29 14.36 -8.12 -2.14
N ILE A 30 15.31 -7.28 -1.75
CA ILE A 30 15.17 -6.31 -0.67
C ILE A 30 15.11 -4.92 -1.28
N VAL A 31 13.92 -4.34 -1.37
CA VAL A 31 13.68 -2.99 -1.93
C VAL A 31 13.65 -1.92 -0.84
N PHE A 32 13.10 -2.24 0.32
CA PHE A 32 12.91 -1.29 1.42
C PHE A 32 13.85 -1.57 2.58
N ASN A 33 14.16 -0.53 3.36
CA ASN A 33 15.00 -0.65 4.55
C ASN A 33 14.20 -1.24 5.72
N TYR A 34 14.60 -2.42 6.16
CA TYR A 34 14.09 -3.06 7.38
C TYR A 34 14.99 -2.73 8.58
N LYS A 35 14.40 -2.64 9.77
CA LYS A 35 15.13 -2.60 11.03
C LYS A 35 14.94 -3.90 11.79
N GLY A 36 16.04 -4.46 12.30
CA GLY A 36 16.07 -5.74 13.01
C GLY A 36 17.00 -6.76 12.36
N ILE A 37 16.91 -8.01 12.79
CA ILE A 37 17.74 -9.12 12.31
C ILE A 37 17.07 -9.76 11.10
N ILE A 38 17.75 -9.77 9.96
CA ILE A 38 17.22 -10.36 8.72
C ILE A 38 17.64 -11.82 8.62
N TYR A 39 16.65 -12.70 8.48
CA TYR A 39 16.83 -14.11 8.12
C TYR A 39 16.31 -14.36 6.71
N ASN A 40 17.21 -14.46 5.73
CA ASN A 40 16.87 -14.51 4.30
C ASN A 40 16.72 -15.94 3.78
N LEU A 41 15.51 -16.46 3.76
CA LEU A 41 15.19 -17.75 3.13
C LEU A 41 15.15 -17.67 1.58
N GLY A 42 15.04 -16.46 1.02
CA GLY A 42 15.05 -16.22 -0.43
C GLY A 42 16.38 -16.62 -1.06
N GLU A 43 17.51 -16.38 -0.41
CA GLU A 43 18.83 -16.83 -0.89
C GLU A 43 18.90 -18.35 -1.05
N LEU A 44 18.31 -19.08 -0.12
CA LEU A 44 18.25 -20.54 -0.20
C LEU A 44 17.29 -21.01 -1.31
N LYS A 45 16.26 -20.22 -1.60
CA LYS A 45 15.33 -20.46 -2.71
C LYS A 45 16.04 -20.30 -4.05
N ASP A 46 16.83 -19.25 -4.21
CA ASP A 46 17.58 -18.97 -5.45
C ASP A 46 18.61 -20.06 -5.73
N LYS A 47 19.27 -20.59 -4.67
CA LYS A 47 20.22 -21.69 -4.79
C LYS A 47 19.55 -23.03 -5.13
N ASN A 48 18.36 -23.30 -4.61
CA ASN A 48 17.65 -24.58 -4.82
C ASN A 48 16.13 -24.38 -4.70
N ASN A 49 15.45 -24.26 -5.84
CA ASN A 49 13.99 -24.12 -5.91
C ASN A 49 13.25 -25.44 -6.20
N THR A 50 13.88 -26.58 -6.00
CA THR A 50 13.25 -27.90 -6.13
C THR A 50 12.27 -28.16 -4.98
N PHE A 51 11.46 -29.21 -5.12
CA PHE A 51 10.55 -29.67 -4.06
C PHE A 51 11.31 -30.01 -2.76
N ILE A 52 12.45 -30.69 -2.85
CA ILE A 52 13.32 -31.00 -1.70
C ILE A 52 13.87 -29.72 -1.08
N GLY A 53 14.30 -28.75 -1.90
CA GLY A 53 14.74 -27.44 -1.43
C GLY A 53 13.66 -26.71 -0.65
N LYS A 54 12.39 -26.81 -1.09
CA LYS A 54 11.23 -26.24 -0.38
C LYS A 54 11.01 -26.89 1.00
N ILE A 55 11.07 -28.21 1.09
CA ILE A 55 10.96 -28.94 2.37
C ILE A 55 12.08 -28.51 3.31
N LYS A 56 13.34 -28.45 2.82
CA LYS A 56 14.49 -28.02 3.61
C LYS A 56 14.30 -26.59 4.15
N ARG A 57 13.86 -25.65 3.32
CA ARG A 57 13.56 -24.26 3.78
C ARG A 57 12.47 -24.22 4.84
N THR A 58 11.41 -25.01 4.68
CA THR A 58 10.32 -25.11 5.67
C THR A 58 10.82 -25.62 7.01
N PHE A 59 11.71 -26.64 6.99
CA PHE A 59 12.34 -27.16 8.20
C PHE A 59 13.26 -26.13 8.86
N LEU A 60 14.12 -25.45 8.08
CA LEU A 60 15.01 -24.40 8.57
C LEU A 60 14.23 -23.23 9.17
N PHE A 61 13.12 -22.82 8.54
CA PHE A 61 12.26 -21.78 9.07
C PHE A 61 11.66 -22.18 10.43
N ARG A 62 11.12 -23.39 10.54
CA ARG A 62 10.62 -23.89 11.82
C ARG A 62 11.70 -23.97 12.90
N LYS A 63 12.90 -24.44 12.54
CA LYS A 63 14.03 -24.48 13.45
C LYS A 63 14.37 -23.08 13.95
N TYR A 64 14.50 -22.11 13.03
CA TYR A 64 14.79 -20.71 13.36
C TYR A 64 13.77 -20.13 14.34
N LEU A 65 12.46 -20.38 14.11
CA LEU A 65 11.41 -19.93 15.02
C LEU A 65 11.55 -20.53 16.42
N LYS A 66 11.88 -21.80 16.53
CA LYS A 66 12.04 -22.48 17.82
C LYS A 66 13.30 -22.04 18.58
N ASP A 67 14.41 -21.86 17.87
CA ASP A 67 15.70 -21.53 18.48
C ASP A 67 15.66 -20.11 19.08
N ASN A 68 14.91 -19.18 18.47
CA ASN A 68 14.81 -17.78 18.93
C ASN A 68 13.64 -17.51 19.89
N LYS A 69 12.72 -18.45 20.12
CA LYS A 69 11.62 -18.36 21.11
C LYS A 69 10.78 -17.06 21.00
N PHE A 70 10.28 -16.78 19.81
CA PHE A 70 9.49 -15.57 19.55
C PHE A 70 8.17 -15.53 20.34
N ASP A 71 7.82 -14.38 20.90
CA ASP A 71 6.55 -14.12 21.58
C ASP A 71 5.39 -14.06 20.61
N ALA A 72 5.60 -13.50 19.41
CA ALA A 72 4.60 -13.39 18.35
C ALA A 72 5.22 -13.45 16.96
N ILE A 73 4.43 -13.85 15.98
CA ILE A 73 4.76 -13.82 14.55
C ILE A 73 3.75 -12.92 13.86
N ILE A 74 4.24 -11.92 13.13
CA ILE A 74 3.41 -11.05 12.26
C ILE A 74 3.61 -11.52 10.82
N ASP A 75 2.59 -12.12 10.22
CA ASP A 75 2.63 -12.64 8.86
C ASP A 75 2.03 -11.65 7.86
N ASN A 76 2.92 -10.90 7.19
CA ASN A 76 2.60 -9.90 6.18
C ASN A 76 2.49 -10.47 4.74
N ARG A 77 2.60 -11.79 4.56
CA ARG A 77 2.59 -12.40 3.22
C ARG A 77 1.22 -12.29 2.53
N LEU A 78 1.24 -12.09 1.22
CA LEU A 78 0.09 -12.38 0.37
C LEU A 78 -0.07 -13.89 0.24
N ARG A 79 -1.23 -14.44 0.65
CA ARG A 79 -1.46 -15.90 0.73
C ARG A 79 -2.11 -16.46 -0.52
N SER A 80 -1.76 -15.93 -1.69
CA SER A 80 -2.32 -16.33 -2.98
C SER A 80 -1.81 -17.68 -3.53
N ASN A 81 -0.72 -18.21 -2.99
CA ASN A 81 0.02 -19.31 -3.60
C ASN A 81 -0.12 -20.63 -2.83
N GLY A 82 -1.10 -21.46 -3.24
CA GLY A 82 -1.12 -22.88 -2.92
C GLY A 82 -1.61 -23.23 -1.51
N LEU A 83 -2.91 -23.51 -1.41
CA LEU A 83 -3.61 -23.88 -0.18
C LEU A 83 -2.90 -24.95 0.66
N LEU A 84 -2.34 -26.01 0.03
CA LEU A 84 -1.61 -27.07 0.71
C LEU A 84 -0.33 -26.55 1.39
N ASN A 85 0.35 -25.59 0.77
CA ASN A 85 1.52 -24.95 1.35
C ASN A 85 1.16 -24.13 2.60
N GLU A 86 0.08 -23.36 2.55
CA GLU A 86 -0.39 -22.57 3.69
C GLU A 86 -0.85 -23.45 4.85
N ILE A 87 -1.51 -24.59 4.57
CA ILE A 87 -1.85 -25.59 5.60
C ILE A 87 -0.57 -26.15 6.24
N GLY A 88 0.45 -26.48 5.44
CA GLY A 88 1.74 -26.94 5.92
C GLY A 88 2.42 -25.92 6.84
N ILE A 89 2.44 -24.66 6.43
CA ILE A 89 3.01 -23.58 7.23
C ILE A 89 2.21 -23.42 8.54
N CYS A 90 0.89 -23.33 8.48
CA CYS A 90 0.05 -23.17 9.66
C CYS A 90 0.18 -24.34 10.65
N LYS A 91 0.07 -25.59 10.17
CA LYS A 91 0.10 -26.79 11.04
C LYS A 91 1.49 -27.19 11.51
N TYR A 92 2.52 -26.94 10.69
CA TYR A 92 3.88 -27.39 10.98
C TYR A 92 4.79 -26.26 11.43
N VAL A 93 4.89 -25.16 10.68
CA VAL A 93 5.82 -24.06 11.01
C VAL A 93 5.32 -23.24 12.19
N TYR A 94 4.05 -22.80 12.14
CA TYR A 94 3.45 -21.88 13.12
C TYR A 94 2.83 -22.59 14.33
N ARG A 95 2.94 -23.92 14.38
CA ARG A 95 2.38 -24.68 15.52
C ARG A 95 2.98 -24.19 16.84
N ASN A 96 2.11 -23.80 17.77
CA ASN A 96 2.42 -23.30 19.11
C ASN A 96 2.99 -21.87 19.15
N PHE A 97 2.86 -21.10 18.07
CA PHE A 97 3.17 -19.68 18.07
C PHE A 97 1.90 -18.83 18.02
N LYS A 98 1.95 -17.65 18.64
CA LYS A 98 0.92 -16.60 18.46
C LYS A 98 1.15 -15.94 17.09
N VAL A 99 0.25 -16.16 16.14
CA VAL A 99 0.38 -15.63 14.77
C VAL A 99 -0.66 -14.55 14.53
N LEU A 100 -0.19 -13.36 14.17
CA LEU A 100 -1.00 -12.25 13.72
C LEU A 100 -0.93 -12.22 12.18
N TYR A 101 -2.06 -12.48 11.52
CA TYR A 101 -2.14 -12.42 10.07
C TYR A 101 -2.55 -11.02 9.62
N VAL A 102 -1.72 -10.36 8.79
CA VAL A 102 -2.03 -9.05 8.22
C VAL A 102 -2.66 -9.20 6.84
N VAL A 103 -3.78 -8.53 6.61
CA VAL A 103 -4.51 -8.51 5.35
C VAL A 103 -4.32 -7.15 4.69
N HIS A 104 -3.49 -7.11 3.64
CA HIS A 104 -3.04 -5.89 2.96
C HIS A 104 -3.88 -5.48 1.75
N SER A 105 -4.75 -6.33 1.24
CA SER A 105 -5.43 -6.07 -0.04
C SER A 105 -6.90 -6.45 -0.02
N ALA A 106 -7.72 -5.65 -0.68
CA ALA A 106 -9.12 -5.97 -0.94
C ALA A 106 -9.31 -7.09 -1.98
N SER A 107 -8.30 -7.42 -2.80
CA SER A 107 -8.33 -8.62 -3.66
C SER A 107 -8.56 -9.91 -2.85
N TYR A 108 -8.21 -9.87 -1.57
CA TYR A 108 -8.51 -10.93 -0.62
C TYR A 108 -10.02 -11.20 -0.48
N LYS A 109 -10.89 -10.20 -0.77
CA LYS A 109 -12.35 -10.39 -0.82
C LYS A 109 -12.75 -11.43 -1.86
N GLU A 110 -12.25 -11.30 -3.09
CA GLU A 110 -12.53 -12.29 -4.14
C GLU A 110 -11.97 -13.67 -3.79
N GLU A 111 -10.80 -13.72 -3.18
CA GLU A 111 -10.19 -14.95 -2.75
C GLU A 111 -11.00 -15.65 -1.65
N ILE A 112 -11.57 -14.91 -0.69
CA ILE A 112 -12.43 -15.46 0.36
C ILE A 112 -13.78 -15.87 -0.20
N LEU A 113 -14.42 -15.05 -1.03
CA LEU A 113 -15.73 -15.36 -1.61
C LEU A 113 -15.67 -16.59 -2.52
N LYS A 114 -14.59 -16.75 -3.29
CA LYS A 114 -14.34 -17.92 -4.13
C LYS A 114 -13.71 -19.09 -3.36
N SER A 115 -13.44 -18.93 -2.04
CA SER A 115 -12.62 -19.89 -1.33
C SER A 115 -13.42 -21.03 -0.75
N THR A 116 -12.75 -22.18 -0.77
CA THR A 116 -13.14 -23.36 -0.05
C THR A 116 -13.13 -23.12 1.47
N TYR A 117 -13.91 -23.91 2.21
CA TYR A 117 -13.91 -23.98 3.68
C TYR A 117 -12.50 -23.96 4.30
N LEU A 118 -11.51 -24.52 3.62
CA LEU A 118 -10.11 -24.58 4.06
C LEU A 118 -9.41 -23.24 4.22
N LYS A 119 -9.67 -22.26 3.35
CA LYS A 119 -9.07 -20.90 3.49
C LYS A 119 -9.67 -20.17 4.69
N LYS A 120 -10.98 -20.30 4.90
CA LYS A 120 -11.64 -19.77 6.10
C LYS A 120 -11.08 -20.40 7.37
N TRP A 121 -10.85 -21.72 7.33
CA TRP A 121 -10.24 -22.45 8.44
C TRP A 121 -8.80 -21.97 8.73
N LEU A 122 -7.98 -21.69 7.72
CA LEU A 122 -6.61 -21.22 7.93
C LEU A 122 -6.55 -19.92 8.75
N LEU A 123 -7.36 -18.92 8.38
CA LEU A 123 -7.41 -17.66 9.13
C LEU A 123 -8.06 -17.82 10.52
N SER A 124 -8.98 -18.78 10.69
CA SER A 124 -9.56 -19.05 12.01
C SER A 124 -8.54 -19.58 13.03
N LYS A 125 -7.34 -20.00 12.56
CA LYS A 125 -6.21 -20.41 13.42
C LYS A 125 -5.29 -19.26 13.80
N ALA A 126 -5.54 -18.05 13.30
CA ALA A 126 -4.83 -16.87 13.73
C ALA A 126 -5.11 -16.54 15.19
N PHE A 127 -4.09 -16.05 15.89
CA PHE A 127 -4.30 -15.42 17.20
C PHE A 127 -5.10 -14.12 17.02
N LYS A 128 -4.69 -13.29 16.05
CA LYS A 128 -5.44 -12.12 15.56
C LYS A 128 -5.34 -12.02 14.04
N ILE A 129 -6.38 -11.48 13.41
CA ILE A 129 -6.39 -11.08 12.02
C ILE A 129 -6.35 -9.55 12.00
N ILE A 130 -5.27 -9.01 11.49
CA ILE A 130 -5.06 -7.57 11.39
C ILE A 130 -5.47 -7.11 10.00
N THR A 131 -6.40 -6.18 9.92
CA THR A 131 -6.78 -5.54 8.66
C THR A 131 -6.15 -4.15 8.59
N VAL A 132 -5.72 -3.75 7.40
CA VAL A 132 -5.09 -2.44 7.19
C VAL A 132 -6.09 -1.30 6.98
N SER A 133 -7.38 -1.63 6.98
CA SER A 133 -8.48 -0.65 6.88
C SER A 133 -9.72 -1.16 7.59
N GLU A 134 -10.55 -0.24 8.02
CA GLU A 134 -11.83 -0.56 8.67
C GLU A 134 -12.80 -1.23 7.69
N GLY A 135 -12.82 -0.81 6.43
CA GLY A 135 -13.61 -1.46 5.38
C GLY A 135 -13.28 -2.93 5.21
N LEU A 136 -11.99 -3.30 5.26
CA LEU A 136 -11.57 -4.71 5.27
C LEU A 136 -12.03 -5.44 6.54
N ARG A 137 -11.97 -4.79 7.71
CA ARG A 137 -12.43 -5.37 8.97
C ARG A 137 -13.93 -5.66 8.93
N VAL A 138 -14.72 -4.71 8.47
CA VAL A 138 -16.18 -4.86 8.33
C VAL A 138 -16.52 -6.00 7.36
N PHE A 139 -15.82 -6.10 6.23
CA PHE A 139 -16.01 -7.21 5.31
C PHE A 139 -15.68 -8.56 5.95
N LEU A 140 -14.53 -8.69 6.61
CA LEU A 140 -14.08 -9.95 7.21
C LEU A 140 -14.94 -10.39 8.41
N LYS A 141 -15.62 -9.45 9.07
CA LYS A 141 -16.56 -9.73 10.19
C LYS A 141 -17.70 -10.68 9.81
N GLN A 142 -18.04 -10.76 8.52
CA GLN A 142 -19.05 -11.70 8.03
C GLN A 142 -18.59 -13.16 8.07
N PHE A 143 -17.28 -13.41 8.21
CA PHE A 143 -16.67 -14.74 8.11
C PHE A 143 -15.93 -15.16 9.38
N TYR A 144 -15.52 -14.20 10.23
CA TYR A 144 -14.69 -14.44 11.42
C TYR A 144 -15.23 -13.73 12.63
N ASN A 145 -14.95 -14.28 13.83
CA ASN A 145 -15.36 -13.69 15.09
C ASN A 145 -14.77 -12.29 15.26
N ASN A 146 -15.58 -11.36 15.73
CA ASN A 146 -15.19 -9.98 15.96
C ASN A 146 -13.99 -9.85 16.92
N ASN A 147 -13.87 -10.72 17.91
CA ASN A 147 -12.77 -10.70 18.89
C ASN A 147 -11.40 -11.08 18.29
N THR A 148 -11.37 -11.71 17.10
CA THR A 148 -10.14 -12.04 16.40
C THR A 148 -9.73 -10.98 15.39
N LEU A 149 -10.64 -10.08 14.99
CA LEU A 149 -10.43 -9.05 13.97
C LEU A 149 -10.06 -7.72 14.61
N VAL A 150 -8.95 -7.14 14.19
CA VAL A 150 -8.48 -5.81 14.63
C VAL A 150 -8.07 -5.00 13.41
N CYS A 151 -8.46 -3.72 13.38
CA CYS A 151 -7.96 -2.78 12.38
C CYS A 151 -6.73 -2.06 12.91
N ILE A 152 -5.62 -2.20 12.19
CA ILE A 152 -4.40 -1.39 12.38
C ILE A 152 -3.95 -0.93 11.00
N GLU A 153 -4.13 0.33 10.73
CA GLU A 153 -3.78 0.95 9.46
C GLU A 153 -2.26 0.99 9.29
N ASN A 154 -1.81 1.16 8.06
CA ASN A 154 -0.39 1.34 7.80
C ASN A 154 0.08 2.72 8.30
N ALA A 155 1.23 2.73 8.96
CA ALA A 155 1.82 3.96 9.49
C ALA A 155 2.54 4.77 8.41
N VAL A 156 2.64 6.08 8.62
CA VAL A 156 3.48 7.01 7.86
C VAL A 156 4.42 7.76 8.81
N GLU A 157 5.68 7.90 8.41
CA GLU A 157 6.69 8.65 9.18
C GLU A 157 6.87 10.05 8.56
N VAL A 158 6.08 11.01 9.03
CA VAL A 158 6.01 12.37 8.47
C VAL A 158 7.37 13.07 8.54
N GLU A 159 8.12 12.89 9.63
CA GLU A 159 9.44 13.49 9.81
C GLU A 159 10.45 12.97 8.78
N ALA A 160 10.46 11.68 8.49
CA ALA A 160 11.33 11.08 7.47
C ALA A 160 10.97 11.59 6.07
N ILE A 161 9.67 11.74 5.78
CA ILE A 161 9.20 12.33 4.52
C ILE A 161 9.67 13.78 4.40
N ASN A 162 9.49 14.59 5.45
CA ASN A 162 9.93 15.98 5.46
C ASN A 162 11.43 16.11 5.24
N TYR A 163 12.25 15.24 5.85
CA TYR A 163 13.69 15.23 5.63
C TYR A 163 14.05 15.01 4.15
N VAL A 164 13.41 14.06 3.49
CA VAL A 164 13.64 13.75 2.06
C VAL A 164 13.13 14.88 1.17
N THR A 165 11.97 15.46 1.46
CA THR A 165 11.35 16.50 0.63
C THR A 165 12.02 17.88 0.75
N ASN A 166 12.88 18.07 1.72
CA ASN A 166 13.70 19.27 1.86
C ASN A 166 15.00 19.22 1.03
N GLN A 167 15.30 18.10 0.36
CA GLN A 167 16.44 18.02 -0.55
C GLN A 167 16.15 18.78 -1.86
N PRO A 168 17.17 19.34 -2.51
CA PRO A 168 17.00 20.02 -3.79
C PRO A 168 16.35 19.09 -4.82
N PHE A 169 15.30 19.58 -5.45
CA PHE A 169 14.57 18.85 -6.49
C PHE A 169 13.92 19.85 -7.44
N GLU A 170 14.16 19.68 -8.73
CA GLU A 170 13.60 20.55 -9.75
C GLU A 170 12.90 19.75 -10.84
N ILE A 171 11.66 20.12 -11.09
CA ILE A 171 10.91 19.78 -12.31
C ILE A 171 10.44 21.11 -12.92
N PRO A 172 10.76 21.39 -14.20
CA PRO A 172 10.54 22.71 -14.81
C PRO A 172 9.08 22.96 -15.26
N TYR A 173 8.13 22.14 -14.78
CA TYR A 173 6.71 22.25 -15.13
C TYR A 173 5.81 21.84 -13.97
N LYS A 174 4.57 22.31 -13.99
CA LYS A 174 3.50 21.87 -13.08
C LYS A 174 2.95 20.52 -13.53
N TYR A 175 2.52 19.69 -12.60
CA TYR A 175 1.98 18.37 -12.95
C TYR A 175 0.96 17.82 -11.94
N ILE A 176 0.10 16.96 -12.46
CA ILE A 176 -0.69 15.98 -11.71
C ILE A 176 0.13 14.69 -11.65
N LEU A 177 0.17 14.05 -10.50
CA LEU A 177 0.97 12.85 -10.26
C LEU A 177 0.08 11.61 -10.13
N PHE A 178 0.44 10.54 -10.85
CA PHE A 178 0.12 9.17 -10.48
C PHE A 178 1.40 8.50 -9.97
N CYS A 179 1.31 7.76 -8.86
CA CYS A 179 2.44 7.01 -8.33
C CYS A 179 2.00 5.61 -7.94
N GLY A 180 2.51 4.60 -8.65
CA GLY A 180 2.15 3.20 -8.40
C GLY A 180 2.60 2.24 -9.48
N ARG A 181 2.26 0.95 -9.29
CA ARG A 181 2.52 -0.07 -10.30
C ARG A 181 1.60 0.14 -11.51
N PHE A 182 2.15 -0.05 -12.71
CA PHE A 182 1.40 -0.02 -13.95
C PHE A 182 0.70 -1.38 -14.16
N ASP A 183 -0.51 -1.48 -13.61
CA ASP A 183 -1.35 -2.67 -13.54
C ASP A 183 -2.80 -2.20 -13.72
N GLU A 184 -3.30 -2.27 -14.94
CA GLU A 184 -4.62 -1.74 -15.31
C GLU A 184 -5.75 -2.43 -14.55
N LYS A 185 -5.62 -3.74 -14.32
CA LYS A 185 -6.65 -4.51 -13.60
C LYS A 185 -6.85 -4.06 -12.15
N CYS A 186 -5.82 -3.43 -11.59
CA CYS A 186 -5.86 -2.91 -10.22
C CYS A 186 -5.98 -1.39 -10.21
N LYS A 187 -5.15 -0.69 -10.99
CA LYS A 187 -4.93 0.76 -10.87
C LYS A 187 -5.76 1.61 -11.81
N ASN A 188 -6.33 1.01 -12.89
CA ASN A 188 -7.23 1.70 -13.83
C ASN A 188 -6.65 3.05 -14.32
N ILE A 189 -5.39 3.00 -14.79
CA ILE A 189 -4.66 4.21 -15.22
C ILE A 189 -5.24 4.77 -16.51
N LYS A 190 -5.89 3.94 -17.35
CA LYS A 190 -6.61 4.41 -18.54
C LYS A 190 -7.65 5.47 -18.20
N LEU A 191 -8.41 5.27 -17.14
CA LEU A 191 -9.40 6.27 -16.68
C LEU A 191 -8.71 7.62 -16.41
N LEU A 192 -7.55 7.62 -15.76
CA LEU A 192 -6.80 8.87 -15.49
C LEU A 192 -6.30 9.51 -16.79
N ILE A 193 -5.73 8.72 -17.71
CA ILE A 193 -5.20 9.24 -18.98
C ILE A 193 -6.33 9.86 -19.82
N ASN A 194 -7.47 9.19 -19.94
CA ASN A 194 -8.63 9.70 -20.66
C ASN A 194 -9.19 10.97 -20.02
N ALA A 195 -9.40 10.95 -18.69
CA ALA A 195 -9.89 12.13 -17.98
C ALA A 195 -8.92 13.33 -18.08
N TYR A 196 -7.62 13.08 -18.05
CA TYR A 196 -6.61 14.11 -18.27
C TYR A 196 -6.69 14.68 -19.70
N SER A 197 -6.84 13.82 -20.72
CA SER A 197 -7.06 14.25 -22.10
C SER A 197 -8.31 15.13 -22.25
N ASN A 198 -9.43 14.68 -21.66
CA ASN A 198 -10.71 15.38 -21.72
C ASN A 198 -10.68 16.71 -20.96
N SER A 199 -9.93 16.79 -19.86
CA SER A 199 -9.81 18.00 -19.05
C SER A 199 -9.10 19.15 -19.74
N LYS A 200 -8.25 18.86 -20.73
CA LYS A 200 -7.42 19.83 -21.48
C LYS A 200 -6.57 20.76 -20.59
N ILE A 201 -6.32 20.38 -19.32
CA ILE A 201 -5.47 21.16 -18.40
C ILE A 201 -4.02 21.29 -18.92
N TYR A 202 -3.60 20.41 -19.83
CA TYR A 202 -2.31 20.54 -20.51
C TYR A 202 -2.17 21.86 -21.30
N ASN A 203 -3.26 22.49 -21.73
CA ASN A 203 -3.22 23.80 -22.38
C ASN A 203 -2.79 24.93 -21.41
N THR A 204 -2.88 24.68 -20.10
CA THR A 204 -2.36 25.61 -19.07
C THR A 204 -0.93 25.28 -18.63
N GLY A 205 -0.24 24.37 -19.34
CA GLY A 205 1.11 23.95 -19.04
C GLY A 205 1.24 22.91 -17.93
N VAL A 206 0.13 22.28 -17.50
CA VAL A 206 0.12 21.23 -16.49
C VAL A 206 0.26 19.88 -17.16
N LYS A 207 1.33 19.13 -16.85
CA LYS A 207 1.56 17.77 -17.36
C LYS A 207 0.91 16.69 -16.49
N LEU A 208 0.76 15.49 -17.06
CA LEU A 208 0.50 14.27 -16.31
C LEU A 208 1.82 13.52 -16.13
N LEU A 209 2.22 13.27 -14.89
CA LEU A 209 3.40 12.50 -14.55
C LEU A 209 2.97 11.13 -14.01
N LEU A 210 3.36 10.08 -14.72
CA LEU A 210 3.12 8.69 -14.34
C LEU A 210 4.43 8.11 -13.79
N LEU A 211 4.50 7.95 -12.45
CA LEU A 211 5.68 7.48 -11.74
C LEU A 211 5.49 6.02 -11.33
N GLY A 212 6.22 5.12 -11.97
CA GLY A 212 6.13 3.69 -11.69
C GLY A 212 6.56 2.81 -12.84
N GLU A 213 6.35 1.51 -12.65
CA GLU A 213 6.63 0.46 -13.61
C GLU A 213 5.56 -0.64 -13.55
N GLY A 214 5.47 -1.45 -14.60
CA GLY A 214 4.58 -2.61 -14.69
C GLY A 214 4.35 -3.04 -16.12
N ASP A 215 3.71 -4.20 -16.27
CA ASP A 215 3.55 -4.89 -17.54
C ASP A 215 2.68 -4.12 -18.55
N ASP A 216 1.81 -3.22 -18.06
CA ASP A 216 0.87 -2.46 -18.90
C ASP A 216 1.44 -1.12 -19.38
N ARG A 217 2.75 -0.87 -19.22
CA ARG A 217 3.38 0.41 -19.60
C ARG A 217 3.21 0.72 -21.08
N GLU A 218 3.51 -0.22 -21.96
CA GLU A 218 3.41 -0.05 -23.42
C GLU A 218 1.98 0.32 -23.84
N MET A 219 0.99 -0.33 -23.26
CA MET A 219 -0.42 -0.03 -23.50
C MET A 219 -0.79 1.42 -23.13
N TYR A 220 -0.22 1.97 -22.07
CA TYR A 220 -0.44 3.39 -21.70
C TYR A 220 0.27 4.35 -22.64
N GLU A 221 1.47 4.03 -23.09
CA GLU A 221 2.23 4.82 -24.08
C GLU A 221 1.47 4.87 -25.42
N GLU A 222 0.92 3.74 -25.86
CA GLU A 222 0.06 3.68 -27.05
C GLU A 222 -1.23 4.51 -26.87
N LEU A 223 -1.91 4.41 -25.73
CA LEU A 223 -3.10 5.22 -25.43
C LEU A 223 -2.80 6.72 -25.50
N VAL A 224 -1.71 7.16 -24.87
CA VAL A 224 -1.26 8.54 -24.87
C VAL A 224 -0.95 9.04 -26.30
N ALA A 225 -0.35 8.21 -27.15
CA ALA A 225 -0.09 8.53 -28.55
C ALA A 225 -1.39 8.66 -29.36
N ASN A 226 -2.32 7.71 -29.20
CA ASN A 226 -3.62 7.72 -29.88
C ASN A 226 -4.47 8.93 -29.52
N LEU A 227 -4.37 9.43 -28.28
CA LEU A 227 -5.04 10.64 -27.82
C LEU A 227 -4.31 11.94 -28.24
N ASN A 228 -3.18 11.85 -28.91
CA ASN A 228 -2.32 12.98 -29.32
C ASN A 228 -1.85 13.87 -28.16
N ILE A 229 -1.65 13.30 -26.96
CA ILE A 229 -1.19 14.00 -25.76
C ILE A 229 0.22 13.62 -25.31
N ALA A 230 1.00 12.89 -26.11
CA ALA A 230 2.32 12.35 -25.74
C ALA A 230 3.29 13.41 -25.21
N LYS A 231 3.29 14.64 -25.74
CA LYS A 231 4.16 15.74 -25.28
C LYS A 231 3.79 16.27 -23.88
N TYR A 232 2.61 15.92 -23.37
CA TYR A 232 2.08 16.39 -22.08
C TYR A 232 2.08 15.30 -21.00
N VAL A 233 2.37 14.04 -21.36
CA VAL A 233 2.43 12.92 -20.41
C VAL A 233 3.88 12.46 -20.28
N GLU A 234 4.36 12.34 -19.07
CA GLU A 234 5.73 11.89 -18.79
C GLU A 234 5.71 10.62 -17.95
N PHE A 235 6.42 9.60 -18.41
CA PHE A 235 6.62 8.34 -17.73
C PHE A 235 7.96 8.34 -17.01
N LYS A 236 7.96 8.21 -15.68
CA LYS A 236 9.15 8.07 -14.85
C LYS A 236 9.23 6.64 -14.29
N PRO A 237 10.45 6.08 -14.19
CA PRO A 237 10.62 4.75 -13.60
C PRO A 237 10.24 4.74 -12.12
N PHE A 238 10.09 3.53 -11.57
CA PHE A 238 9.90 3.35 -10.13
C PHE A 238 11.04 3.99 -9.33
N THR A 239 10.68 4.64 -8.24
CA THR A 239 11.63 5.15 -7.24
C THR A 239 11.22 4.74 -5.84
N ILE A 240 12.21 4.46 -4.99
CA ILE A 240 11.99 4.17 -3.57
C ILE A 240 11.55 5.42 -2.80
N ASN A 241 11.91 6.61 -3.30
CA ASN A 241 11.60 7.91 -2.71
C ASN A 241 10.69 8.76 -3.62
N PRO A 242 9.39 8.46 -3.71
CA PRO A 242 8.46 9.24 -4.53
C PRO A 242 8.11 10.60 -3.90
N TYR A 243 8.54 10.85 -2.68
CA TYR A 243 8.10 11.99 -1.86
C TYR A 243 8.43 13.35 -2.46
N VAL A 244 9.59 13.49 -3.09
CA VAL A 244 9.96 14.74 -3.79
C VAL A 244 9.01 15.02 -4.96
N TYR A 245 8.59 13.98 -5.68
CA TYR A 245 7.57 14.12 -6.74
C TYR A 245 6.19 14.44 -6.15
N MET A 246 5.81 13.83 -5.04
CA MET A 246 4.57 14.15 -4.35
C MET A 246 4.55 15.61 -3.89
N LYS A 247 5.62 16.08 -3.24
CA LYS A 247 5.73 17.44 -2.68
C LYS A 247 5.51 18.54 -3.72
N HIS A 248 5.99 18.34 -4.94
CA HIS A 248 5.93 19.33 -6.01
C HIS A 248 4.72 19.15 -6.95
N ALA A 249 3.93 18.11 -6.78
CA ALA A 249 2.71 17.91 -7.55
C ALA A 249 1.60 18.90 -7.15
N ILE A 250 0.72 19.21 -8.07
CA ILE A 250 -0.54 19.92 -7.77
C ILE A 250 -1.42 19.00 -6.92
N ALA A 251 -1.56 17.74 -7.35
CA ALA A 251 -2.27 16.69 -6.63
C ALA A 251 -1.74 15.31 -7.04
N THR A 252 -1.90 14.34 -6.15
CA THR A 252 -1.72 12.91 -6.49
C THR A 252 -3.08 12.28 -6.76
N VAL A 253 -3.18 11.51 -7.85
CA VAL A 253 -4.44 10.89 -8.29
C VAL A 253 -4.37 9.37 -8.17
N LEU A 254 -5.46 8.76 -7.69
CA LEU A 254 -5.64 7.32 -7.56
C LEU A 254 -6.98 6.89 -8.15
N THR A 255 -6.95 6.06 -9.18
CA THR A 255 -8.13 5.59 -9.92
C THR A 255 -8.43 4.10 -9.73
N SER A 256 -7.82 3.48 -8.73
CA SER A 256 -7.83 2.04 -8.49
C SER A 256 -9.22 1.43 -8.37
N PHE A 257 -9.41 0.24 -8.94
CA PHE A 257 -10.62 -0.56 -8.76
C PHE A 257 -10.73 -1.14 -7.34
N TYR A 258 -9.59 -1.44 -6.72
CA TYR A 258 -9.54 -1.97 -5.36
C TYR A 258 -8.23 -1.60 -4.66
N GLU A 259 -8.32 -1.33 -3.37
CA GLU A 259 -7.20 -1.06 -2.46
C GLU A 259 -7.42 -1.78 -1.13
N GLY A 260 -6.37 -1.96 -0.36
CA GLY A 260 -6.49 -2.33 1.04
C GLY A 260 -6.46 -1.08 1.92
N PHE A 261 -5.34 -0.38 1.83
CA PHE A 261 -5.08 0.95 2.41
C PHE A 261 -4.03 1.64 1.53
N PRO A 262 -4.43 2.58 0.69
CA PRO A 262 -3.56 3.19 -0.31
C PRO A 262 -2.53 4.13 0.32
N LEU A 263 -1.34 3.60 0.68
CA LEU A 263 -0.24 4.37 1.26
C LEU A 263 0.10 5.62 0.45
N VAL A 264 0.00 5.56 -0.87
CA VAL A 264 0.29 6.69 -1.76
C VAL A 264 -0.54 7.94 -1.44
N LEU A 265 -1.79 7.77 -0.98
CA LEU A 265 -2.64 8.90 -0.58
C LEU A 265 -2.16 9.51 0.75
N VAL A 266 -1.86 8.66 1.73
CA VAL A 266 -1.35 9.12 3.05
C VAL A 266 0.01 9.80 2.88
N GLU A 267 0.88 9.24 2.04
CA GLU A 267 2.20 9.78 1.74
C GLU A 267 2.13 11.12 1.00
N SER A 268 1.21 11.26 0.05
CA SER A 268 0.96 12.54 -0.63
C SER A 268 0.50 13.61 0.34
N LEU A 269 -0.47 13.28 1.20
CA LEU A 269 -0.96 14.20 2.23
C LEU A 269 0.13 14.54 3.25
N ALA A 270 1.01 13.59 3.62
CA ALA A 270 2.17 13.84 4.46
C ALA A 270 3.18 14.81 3.83
N CYS A 271 3.28 14.83 2.49
CA CYS A 271 4.05 15.82 1.75
C CYS A 271 3.36 17.20 1.67
N GLY A 272 2.15 17.36 2.21
CA GLY A 272 1.34 18.58 2.08
C GLY A 272 0.66 18.70 0.71
N THR A 273 0.55 17.61 -0.05
CA THR A 273 -0.02 17.58 -1.39
C THR A 273 -1.38 16.91 -1.36
N PRO A 274 -2.44 17.60 -1.83
CA PRO A 274 -3.79 17.08 -1.84
C PRO A 274 -3.95 15.90 -2.80
N VAL A 275 -5.05 15.16 -2.64
CA VAL A 275 -5.29 13.94 -3.38
C VAL A 275 -6.65 13.97 -4.09
N ILE A 276 -6.73 13.25 -5.21
CA ILE A 276 -7.98 12.92 -5.89
C ILE A 276 -8.04 11.40 -5.97
N ALA A 277 -9.13 10.78 -5.52
CA ALA A 277 -9.27 9.34 -5.67
C ALA A 277 -10.70 8.93 -5.98
N ILE A 278 -10.82 7.80 -6.68
CA ILE A 278 -12.09 7.08 -6.77
C ILE A 278 -12.33 6.37 -5.44
N ASN A 279 -13.55 6.45 -4.92
CA ASN A 279 -13.98 5.76 -3.72
C ASN A 279 -14.20 4.27 -4.01
N CYS A 280 -13.10 3.53 -4.20
CA CYS A 280 -13.19 2.08 -4.26
C CYS A 280 -13.53 1.52 -2.86
N GLU A 281 -14.02 0.28 -2.80
CA GLU A 281 -14.67 -0.32 -1.61
C GLU A 281 -13.95 -0.14 -0.27
N THR A 282 -12.62 0.02 -0.25
CA THR A 282 -11.83 0.16 0.99
C THR A 282 -10.65 1.08 0.80
N GLY A 283 -10.33 1.85 1.81
CA GLY A 283 -9.12 2.66 1.93
C GLY A 283 -9.30 4.14 1.60
N PRO A 284 -9.66 4.57 0.37
CA PRO A 284 -9.71 6.00 0.03
C PRO A 284 -10.60 6.83 0.94
N SER A 285 -11.84 6.40 1.24
CA SER A 285 -12.78 7.10 2.13
C SER A 285 -12.33 7.16 3.59
N GLU A 286 -11.39 6.33 4.00
CA GLU A 286 -10.81 6.38 5.36
C GLU A 286 -9.70 7.43 5.48
N ILE A 287 -9.14 7.86 4.34
CA ILE A 287 -8.01 8.79 4.24
C ILE A 287 -8.47 10.17 3.79
N ILE A 288 -9.35 10.22 2.79
CA ILE A 288 -9.81 11.47 2.18
C ILE A 288 -11.05 11.98 2.91
N VAL A 289 -10.96 13.19 3.43
CA VAL A 289 -12.11 13.97 3.86
C VAL A 289 -12.48 14.88 2.68
N ASN A 290 -13.55 14.50 1.96
CA ASN A 290 -13.94 15.14 0.71
C ASN A 290 -14.10 16.67 0.86
N ASN A 291 -13.53 17.44 -0.08
CA ASN A 291 -13.47 18.90 -0.05
C ASN A 291 -12.72 19.53 1.15
N VAL A 292 -11.91 18.74 1.88
CA VAL A 292 -11.06 19.23 2.97
C VAL A 292 -9.59 19.04 2.66
N ASN A 293 -9.15 17.78 2.39
CA ASN A 293 -7.76 17.42 2.04
C ASN A 293 -7.61 16.90 0.61
N GLY A 294 -8.72 16.82 -0.14
CA GLY A 294 -8.76 16.32 -1.50
C GLY A 294 -10.18 16.14 -2.02
N LEU A 295 -10.31 15.44 -3.14
CA LEU A 295 -11.56 15.08 -3.77
C LEU A 295 -11.74 13.57 -3.80
N LEU A 296 -12.87 13.09 -3.33
CA LEU A 296 -13.28 11.69 -3.36
C LEU A 296 -14.45 11.56 -4.33
N LEU A 297 -14.25 10.79 -5.40
CA LEU A 297 -15.23 10.58 -6.46
C LEU A 297 -15.90 9.22 -6.28
N GLU A 298 -17.22 9.17 -6.44
CA GLU A 298 -17.98 7.95 -6.15
C GLU A 298 -18.08 7.01 -7.37
N THR A 299 -17.75 7.50 -8.56
CA THR A 299 -17.89 6.74 -9.79
C THR A 299 -16.61 6.68 -10.61
N TYR A 300 -16.50 5.68 -11.49
CA TYR A 300 -15.42 5.56 -12.47
C TYR A 300 -15.76 6.34 -13.76
N ASN A 301 -16.25 7.57 -13.59
CA ASN A 301 -16.67 8.42 -14.69
C ASN A 301 -15.54 9.35 -15.12
N GLU A 302 -15.19 9.33 -16.43
CA GLU A 302 -14.12 10.16 -17.00
C GLU A 302 -14.41 11.66 -16.88
N ASP A 303 -15.68 12.09 -17.05
CA ASP A 303 -16.05 13.50 -17.00
C ASP A 303 -15.97 14.04 -15.57
N GLU A 304 -16.40 13.25 -14.56
CA GLU A 304 -16.25 13.64 -13.16
C GLU A 304 -14.78 13.80 -12.76
N LEU A 305 -13.92 12.85 -13.18
CA LEU A 305 -12.49 12.95 -12.91
C LEU A 305 -11.86 14.12 -13.67
N SER A 306 -12.26 14.34 -14.93
CA SER A 306 -11.83 15.48 -15.73
C SER A 306 -12.19 16.82 -15.05
N PHE A 307 -13.41 16.95 -14.56
CA PHE A 307 -13.85 18.12 -13.79
C PHE A 307 -13.05 18.30 -12.49
N ALA A 308 -12.79 17.22 -11.76
CA ALA A 308 -11.97 17.26 -10.53
C ALA A 308 -10.53 17.74 -10.82
N LEU A 309 -9.93 17.30 -11.94
CA LEU A 309 -8.62 17.76 -12.40
C LEU A 309 -8.63 19.25 -12.75
N GLN A 310 -9.67 19.73 -13.45
CA GLN A 310 -9.82 21.15 -13.75
C GLN A 310 -10.01 21.98 -12.47
N LYS A 311 -10.86 21.53 -11.57
CA LYS A 311 -11.15 22.22 -10.30
C LYS A 311 -9.86 22.44 -9.49
N ILE A 312 -9.09 21.38 -9.22
CA ILE A 312 -7.89 21.49 -8.39
C ILE A 312 -6.77 22.30 -9.07
N THR A 313 -6.76 22.34 -10.41
CA THR A 313 -5.76 23.06 -11.19
C THR A 313 -6.08 24.56 -11.29
N ASN A 314 -7.35 24.92 -11.46
CA ASN A 314 -7.77 26.28 -11.78
C ASN A 314 -8.22 27.07 -10.54
N GLU A 315 -8.75 26.40 -9.51
CA GLU A 315 -9.24 27.03 -8.29
C GLU A 315 -8.14 27.11 -7.22
N LYS A 316 -7.38 28.21 -7.20
CA LYS A 316 -6.27 28.41 -6.24
C LYS A 316 -6.71 28.32 -4.78
N ASP A 317 -7.89 28.85 -4.44
CA ASP A 317 -8.40 28.83 -3.06
C ASP A 317 -8.72 27.41 -2.61
N THR A 318 -9.34 26.61 -3.48
CA THR A 318 -9.58 25.17 -3.23
C THR A 318 -8.27 24.42 -3.04
N LEU A 319 -7.28 24.62 -3.91
CA LEU A 319 -5.97 24.01 -3.79
C LEU A 319 -5.27 24.39 -2.48
N ASN A 320 -5.25 25.69 -2.13
CA ASN A 320 -4.62 26.18 -0.91
C ASN A 320 -5.31 25.63 0.34
N LYS A 321 -6.64 25.58 0.36
CA LYS A 321 -7.42 24.97 1.44
C LYS A 321 -7.02 23.49 1.64
N PHE A 322 -6.95 22.70 0.55
CA PHE A 322 -6.59 21.29 0.65
C PHE A 322 -5.16 21.08 1.14
N LYS A 323 -4.22 21.89 0.65
CA LYS A 323 -2.82 21.86 1.11
C LYS A 323 -2.69 22.18 2.61
N ALA A 324 -3.41 23.17 3.09
CA ALA A 324 -3.38 23.57 4.50
C ALA A 324 -3.86 22.45 5.45
N ASN A 325 -4.82 21.63 4.99
CA ASN A 325 -5.38 20.55 5.79
C ASN A 325 -4.68 19.18 5.57
N ALA A 326 -3.81 19.06 4.57
CA ALA A 326 -3.27 17.78 4.15
C ALA A 326 -2.57 17.02 5.28
N VAL A 327 -1.55 17.62 5.90
CA VAL A 327 -0.73 16.98 6.93
C VAL A 327 -1.53 16.70 8.21
N GLU A 328 -2.39 17.61 8.62
CA GLU A 328 -3.21 17.44 9.84
C GLU A 328 -4.20 16.29 9.68
N SER A 329 -4.78 16.13 8.50
CA SER A 329 -5.80 15.11 8.22
C SER A 329 -5.31 13.66 8.39
N ILE A 330 -3.99 13.44 8.35
CA ILE A 330 -3.40 12.08 8.42
C ILE A 330 -2.70 11.80 9.75
N GLN A 331 -2.80 12.66 10.76
CA GLN A 331 -2.14 12.48 12.05
C GLN A 331 -2.52 11.18 12.75
N LYS A 332 -3.74 10.70 12.55
CA LYS A 332 -4.19 9.40 13.05
C LYS A 332 -3.41 8.20 12.49
N PHE A 333 -2.68 8.39 11.38
CA PHE A 333 -1.85 7.37 10.73
C PHE A 333 -0.35 7.58 10.97
N ASN A 334 0.04 8.51 11.85
CA ASN A 334 1.44 8.73 12.19
C ASN A 334 2.02 7.54 13.00
N PHE A 335 3.34 7.47 13.09
CA PHE A 335 4.02 6.40 13.81
C PHE A 335 3.55 6.25 15.25
N THR A 336 3.36 7.33 15.99
CA THR A 336 2.95 7.29 17.39
C THR A 336 1.57 6.63 17.54
N SER A 337 0.58 7.12 16.80
CA SER A 337 -0.80 6.60 16.88
C SER A 337 -0.90 5.12 16.49
N ILE A 338 -0.18 4.70 15.44
CA ILE A 338 -0.21 3.31 14.98
C ILE A 338 0.63 2.41 15.89
N SER A 339 1.75 2.89 16.44
CA SER A 339 2.57 2.11 17.35
C SER A 339 1.84 1.75 18.64
N GLU A 340 1.00 2.65 19.17
CA GLU A 340 0.14 2.35 20.33
C GLU A 340 -0.83 1.21 20.05
N LYS A 341 -1.44 1.16 18.85
CA LYS A 341 -2.31 0.06 18.44
C LYS A 341 -1.57 -1.28 18.42
N TRP A 342 -0.35 -1.31 17.87
CA TRP A 342 0.50 -2.49 17.86
C TRP A 342 0.94 -2.91 19.26
N LYS A 343 1.37 -1.96 20.09
CA LYS A 343 1.75 -2.20 21.48
C LYS A 343 0.62 -2.86 22.27
N ASN A 344 -0.59 -2.31 22.16
CA ASN A 344 -1.77 -2.85 22.84
C ASN A 344 -2.05 -4.31 22.47
N ILE A 345 -1.83 -4.71 21.21
CA ILE A 345 -2.05 -6.10 20.78
C ILE A 345 -0.92 -7.03 21.21
N LEU A 346 0.31 -6.55 21.23
CA LEU A 346 1.46 -7.37 21.58
C LEU A 346 1.63 -7.58 23.08
N GLU A 347 1.24 -6.60 23.91
CA GLU A 347 1.44 -6.60 25.37
C GLU A 347 0.21 -7.05 26.17
N ASN A 348 -1.03 -6.80 25.69
CA ASN A 348 -2.25 -7.06 26.45
C ASN A 348 -2.89 -8.41 26.15
N HIS A 349 -2.15 -9.37 25.61
CA HIS A 349 -2.61 -10.72 25.27
C HIS A 349 -1.46 -11.74 25.45
#